data_c9584e474719f556ad5788f3998d5b54
#
_entry.id   c9584e474719f556ad5788f3998d5b54
#
_cell.length_a   1.000
_cell.length_b   1.000
_cell.length_c   1.000
_cell.angle_alpha   90.00
_cell.angle_beta   90.00
_cell.angle_gamma   90.00
#
_symmetry.space_group_name_H-M   'P 1'
#
loop_
_entity.id
_entity.type
_entity.pdbx_description
1 polymer ?
#
loop_
_entity_poly.entity_id
_entity_poly.type
_entity_poly.pdbx_seq_one_letter_code
_entity_poly.pdbx_strand_id
1 'polypeptide(L)'
;MSILVTGATGFVGGAIAANLAEKGLLGETRFAVRGESTAEGLARLRANLARFELDAAVLNGLSERQIVPFDLRDAAAAELGDPEILINCAALATFANHPALWDTNVGGVLELGRLASRGKRLKRFVHIGTAMSCGQLADRHVREAWNVPPLEQHAVPYTYSKGMAELKLREAFPELPLVVVRPSIVVGHSRLGCAPSGSIFWMLRMVAMLETFSCRLSDRVDILSVDDCAEAIVRLATRPALAHDLYHISAGDAHSECIETLYPRFKRCASPEEDARALAGYVYQPKIEEKALARKFLRTTGDGNVRLVARAIHLYAKFASMSYVFDNTRLVAETGFQPRSLLSYLDRCLDTSESESVTRQMQWDYK
;
A
#
# COMPACT_ATOMS: atom_id res chain seq x y z
N MET A 1 -7.95 -25.28 -6.89
CA MET A 1 -8.25 -23.91 -6.40
C MET A 1 -8.01 -22.94 -7.55
N SER A 2 -8.92 -22.04 -7.84
CA SER A 2 -8.72 -21.04 -8.90
C SER A 2 -8.74 -19.63 -8.30
N ILE A 3 -7.69 -18.85 -8.61
CA ILE A 3 -7.48 -17.51 -8.06
C ILE A 3 -7.55 -16.49 -9.19
N LEU A 4 -8.23 -15.36 -8.97
CA LEU A 4 -8.18 -14.19 -9.83
C LEU A 4 -7.64 -13.00 -9.05
N VAL A 5 -6.61 -12.34 -9.58
CA VAL A 5 -5.99 -11.15 -8.96
C VAL A 5 -6.18 -9.96 -9.87
N THR A 6 -6.75 -8.87 -9.38
CA THR A 6 -6.76 -7.57 -10.06
C THR A 6 -5.60 -6.71 -9.56
N GLY A 7 -5.13 -5.76 -10.36
CA GLY A 7 -4.09 -4.82 -9.94
C GLY A 7 -2.68 -5.41 -9.83
N ALA A 8 -2.42 -6.59 -10.40
CA ALA A 8 -1.11 -7.27 -10.34
C ALA A 8 0.04 -6.50 -11.04
N THR A 9 -0.25 -5.45 -11.79
CA THR A 9 0.74 -4.53 -12.38
C THR A 9 1.10 -3.36 -11.46
N GLY A 10 0.53 -3.29 -10.25
CA GLY A 10 0.87 -2.32 -9.23
C GLY A 10 1.87 -2.87 -8.20
N PHE A 11 2.21 -2.06 -7.19
CA PHE A 11 3.19 -2.42 -6.15
C PHE A 11 2.72 -3.59 -5.28
N VAL A 12 1.61 -3.42 -4.56
CA VAL A 12 1.06 -4.46 -3.69
C VAL A 12 0.58 -5.66 -4.50
N GLY A 13 -0.12 -5.43 -5.62
CA GLY A 13 -0.60 -6.52 -6.48
C GLY A 13 0.54 -7.32 -7.14
N GLY A 14 1.65 -6.67 -7.49
CA GLY A 14 2.86 -7.35 -7.97
C GLY A 14 3.49 -8.23 -6.90
N ALA A 15 3.59 -7.73 -5.65
CA ALA A 15 4.08 -8.52 -4.53
C ALA A 15 3.15 -9.72 -4.21
N ILE A 16 1.82 -9.55 -4.32
CA ILE A 16 0.86 -10.67 -4.19
C ILE A 16 1.14 -11.73 -5.26
N ALA A 17 1.33 -11.32 -6.52
CA ALA A 17 1.63 -12.25 -7.60
C ALA A 17 2.98 -12.96 -7.39
N ALA A 18 4.00 -12.24 -6.89
CA ALA A 18 5.29 -12.81 -6.52
C ALA A 18 5.16 -13.84 -5.38
N ASN A 19 4.41 -13.51 -4.34
CA ASN A 19 4.18 -14.45 -3.23
C ASN A 19 3.37 -15.69 -3.65
N LEU A 20 2.40 -15.54 -4.56
CA LEU A 20 1.69 -16.68 -5.16
C LEU A 20 2.65 -17.58 -5.98
N ALA A 21 3.62 -16.98 -6.67
CA ALA A 21 4.65 -17.73 -7.38
C ALA A 21 5.55 -18.52 -6.42
N GLU A 22 6.04 -17.88 -5.35
CA GLU A 22 6.85 -18.54 -4.29
C GLU A 22 6.11 -19.72 -3.62
N LYS A 23 4.77 -19.62 -3.53
CA LYS A 23 3.91 -20.70 -2.99
C LYS A 23 3.52 -21.76 -4.01
N GLY A 24 4.01 -21.69 -5.26
CA GLY A 24 3.65 -22.63 -6.33
C GLY A 24 2.21 -22.50 -6.83
N LEU A 25 1.53 -21.41 -6.54
CA LEU A 25 0.11 -21.17 -6.88
C LEU A 25 -0.10 -20.45 -8.21
N LEU A 26 0.99 -20.13 -8.93
CA LEU A 26 0.92 -19.32 -10.15
C LEU A 26 0.11 -20.02 -11.26
N GLY A 27 0.24 -21.35 -11.36
CA GLY A 27 -0.51 -22.15 -12.33
C GLY A 27 -2.03 -22.15 -12.14
N GLU A 28 -2.50 -21.87 -10.92
CA GLU A 28 -3.90 -21.76 -10.54
C GLU A 28 -4.43 -20.32 -10.56
N THR A 29 -3.53 -19.36 -10.88
CA THR A 29 -3.84 -17.94 -10.80
C THR A 29 -4.03 -17.33 -12.19
N ARG A 30 -5.08 -16.53 -12.33
CA ARG A 30 -5.32 -15.63 -13.45
C ARG A 30 -5.19 -14.19 -12.98
N PHE A 31 -4.81 -13.32 -13.88
CA PHE A 31 -4.54 -11.90 -13.59
C PHE A 31 -5.44 -11.01 -14.46
N ALA A 32 -6.27 -10.21 -13.80
CA ALA A 32 -7.08 -9.20 -14.44
C ALA A 32 -6.23 -7.93 -14.65
N VAL A 33 -5.82 -7.70 -15.90
CA VAL A 33 -4.82 -6.69 -16.26
C VAL A 33 -5.35 -5.79 -17.37
N ARG A 34 -5.10 -4.50 -17.27
CA ARG A 34 -5.41 -3.54 -18.34
C ARG A 34 -4.55 -3.82 -19.57
N GLY A 35 -5.16 -3.80 -20.73
CA GLY A 35 -4.51 -3.96 -22.03
C GLY A 35 -5.57 -4.18 -23.10
N GLU A 36 -5.23 -3.84 -24.35
CA GLU A 36 -6.10 -4.06 -25.51
C GLU A 36 -6.13 -5.55 -25.92
N SER A 37 -5.14 -6.33 -25.43
CA SER A 37 -5.04 -7.77 -25.70
C SER A 37 -4.44 -8.51 -24.51
N THR A 38 -4.60 -9.85 -24.50
CA THR A 38 -3.95 -10.74 -23.53
C THR A 38 -2.42 -10.68 -23.62
N ALA A 39 -1.89 -10.52 -24.83
CA ALA A 39 -0.44 -10.39 -25.06
C ALA A 39 0.12 -9.12 -24.41
N GLU A 40 -0.54 -7.97 -24.58
CA GLU A 40 -0.17 -6.73 -23.91
C GLU A 40 -0.27 -6.84 -22.38
N GLY A 41 -1.36 -7.41 -21.88
CA GLY A 41 -1.55 -7.66 -20.46
C GLY A 41 -0.44 -8.54 -19.88
N LEU A 42 -0.04 -9.59 -20.60
CA LEU A 42 1.05 -10.48 -20.21
C LEU A 42 2.39 -9.73 -20.18
N ALA A 43 2.69 -8.93 -21.19
CA ALA A 43 3.91 -8.14 -21.22
C ALA A 43 4.00 -7.17 -20.03
N ARG A 44 2.89 -6.49 -19.70
CA ARG A 44 2.82 -5.59 -18.55
C ARG A 44 2.99 -6.33 -17.22
N LEU A 45 2.37 -7.50 -17.08
CA LEU A 45 2.52 -8.32 -15.86
C LEU A 45 3.96 -8.77 -15.70
N ARG A 46 4.58 -9.33 -16.76
CA ARG A 46 5.99 -9.76 -16.73
C ARG A 46 6.94 -8.62 -16.40
N ALA A 47 6.75 -7.45 -17.00
CA ALA A 47 7.57 -6.26 -16.75
C ALA A 47 7.49 -5.82 -15.27
N ASN A 48 6.30 -5.90 -14.64
CA ASN A 48 6.16 -5.60 -13.23
C ASN A 48 6.80 -6.67 -12.35
N LEU A 49 6.57 -7.95 -12.64
CA LEU A 49 7.09 -9.07 -11.85
C LEU A 49 8.61 -9.19 -11.92
N ALA A 50 9.23 -8.81 -13.03
CA ALA A 50 10.69 -8.73 -13.15
C ALA A 50 11.33 -7.82 -12.10
N ARG A 51 10.61 -6.81 -11.60
CA ARG A 51 11.08 -5.91 -10.54
C ARG A 51 11.11 -6.59 -9.16
N PHE A 52 10.44 -7.72 -9.00
CA PHE A 52 10.44 -8.54 -7.80
C PHE A 52 11.48 -9.68 -7.85
N GLU A 53 12.37 -9.64 -8.83
CA GLU A 53 13.48 -10.61 -9.01
C GLU A 53 13.02 -12.07 -9.02
N LEU A 54 11.84 -12.34 -9.61
CA LEU A 54 11.40 -13.71 -9.85
C LEU A 54 12.28 -14.39 -10.89
N ASP A 55 12.50 -15.70 -10.72
CA ASP A 55 13.25 -16.51 -11.66
C ASP A 55 12.73 -16.38 -13.09
N ALA A 56 13.64 -16.32 -14.05
CA ALA A 56 13.29 -16.23 -15.48
C ALA A 56 12.40 -17.40 -15.94
N ALA A 57 12.57 -18.59 -15.36
CA ALA A 57 11.74 -19.74 -15.64
C ALA A 57 10.27 -19.49 -15.19
N VAL A 58 10.07 -18.85 -14.04
CA VAL A 58 8.74 -18.48 -13.54
C VAL A 58 8.09 -17.45 -14.45
N LEU A 59 8.83 -16.40 -14.83
CA LEU A 59 8.34 -15.34 -15.72
C LEU A 59 7.99 -15.90 -17.12
N ASN A 60 8.83 -16.80 -17.67
CA ASN A 60 8.61 -17.43 -18.96
C ASN A 60 7.45 -18.43 -18.93
N GLY A 61 7.18 -19.05 -17.78
CA GLY A 61 6.05 -19.94 -17.56
C GLY A 61 4.67 -19.27 -17.58
N LEU A 62 4.64 -17.94 -17.39
CA LEU A 62 3.38 -17.19 -17.54
C LEU A 62 2.93 -17.17 -19.01
N SER A 63 1.64 -17.28 -19.24
CA SER A 63 1.05 -17.33 -20.58
C SER A 63 -0.19 -16.44 -20.69
N GLU A 64 -0.60 -16.14 -21.90
CA GLU A 64 -1.81 -15.35 -22.16
C GLU A 64 -3.08 -15.96 -21.59
N ARG A 65 -3.12 -17.29 -21.40
CA ARG A 65 -4.26 -18.00 -20.77
C ARG A 65 -4.52 -17.54 -19.34
N GLN A 66 -3.53 -16.99 -18.67
CA GLN A 66 -3.63 -16.45 -17.31
C GLN A 66 -4.09 -14.99 -17.29
N ILE A 67 -4.18 -14.34 -18.45
CA ILE A 67 -4.56 -12.94 -18.54
C ILE A 67 -6.05 -12.81 -18.83
N VAL A 68 -6.70 -11.95 -18.07
CA VAL A 68 -8.07 -11.48 -18.29
C VAL A 68 -7.96 -9.99 -18.59
N PRO A 69 -8.30 -9.54 -19.81
CA PRO A 69 -8.39 -8.11 -20.08
C PRO A 69 -9.42 -7.45 -19.15
N PHE A 70 -8.99 -6.45 -18.39
CA PHE A 70 -9.82 -5.85 -17.36
C PHE A 70 -9.37 -4.42 -17.03
N ASP A 71 -10.30 -3.49 -17.06
CA ASP A 71 -10.12 -2.15 -16.48
C ASP A 71 -11.20 -1.90 -15.42
N LEU A 72 -10.80 -1.52 -14.21
CA LEU A 72 -11.75 -1.21 -13.14
C LEU A 72 -12.67 -0.03 -13.47
N ARG A 73 -12.25 0.84 -14.39
CA ARG A 73 -13.06 1.97 -14.88
C ARG A 73 -14.17 1.55 -15.84
N ASP A 74 -14.04 0.37 -16.42
CA ASP A 74 -15.01 -0.22 -17.36
C ASP A 74 -15.23 -1.70 -17.04
N ALA A 75 -15.48 -1.98 -15.78
CA ALA A 75 -15.61 -3.34 -15.29
C ALA A 75 -16.86 -4.07 -15.81
N ALA A 76 -17.89 -3.33 -16.25
CA ALA A 76 -19.20 -3.90 -16.65
C ALA A 76 -19.12 -4.93 -17.78
N ALA A 77 -18.20 -4.76 -18.73
CA ALA A 77 -18.00 -5.61 -19.89
C ALA A 77 -17.03 -6.79 -19.63
N ALA A 78 -16.45 -6.91 -18.43
CA ALA A 78 -15.42 -7.90 -18.16
C ALA A 78 -15.98 -9.31 -17.94
N GLU A 79 -15.30 -10.29 -18.49
CA GLU A 79 -15.56 -11.72 -18.26
C GLU A 79 -14.52 -12.30 -17.30
N LEU A 80 -14.83 -12.28 -16.00
CA LEU A 80 -13.90 -12.74 -14.95
C LEU A 80 -13.75 -14.27 -14.91
N GLY A 81 -14.67 -15.00 -15.55
CA GLY A 81 -14.84 -16.44 -15.32
C GLY A 81 -15.46 -16.71 -13.95
N ASP A 82 -15.24 -17.91 -13.41
CA ASP A 82 -15.82 -18.34 -12.13
C ASP A 82 -14.70 -18.76 -11.14
N PRO A 83 -13.92 -17.79 -10.59
CA PRO A 83 -12.84 -18.09 -9.66
C PRO A 83 -13.39 -18.52 -8.29
N GLU A 84 -12.61 -19.35 -7.57
CA GLU A 84 -12.91 -19.68 -6.17
C GLU A 84 -12.45 -18.57 -5.22
N ILE A 85 -11.39 -17.85 -5.58
CA ILE A 85 -10.84 -16.73 -4.80
C ILE A 85 -10.64 -15.55 -5.75
N LEU A 86 -11.16 -14.38 -5.37
CA LEU A 86 -10.91 -13.13 -6.05
C LEU A 86 -10.17 -12.18 -5.10
N ILE A 87 -8.99 -11.69 -5.50
CA ILE A 87 -8.20 -10.70 -4.75
C ILE A 87 -8.23 -9.39 -5.52
N ASN A 88 -8.96 -8.41 -4.99
CA ASN A 88 -9.08 -7.10 -5.61
C ASN A 88 -8.08 -6.10 -5.04
N CYS A 89 -6.96 -5.91 -5.75
CA CYS A 89 -5.94 -4.90 -5.47
C CYS A 89 -6.00 -3.70 -6.43
N ALA A 90 -6.87 -3.73 -7.44
CA ALA A 90 -6.99 -2.63 -8.38
C ALA A 90 -7.65 -1.41 -7.72
N ALA A 91 -7.03 -0.24 -7.88
CA ALA A 91 -7.53 1.04 -7.43
C ALA A 91 -6.83 2.18 -8.17
N LEU A 92 -7.44 3.35 -8.19
CA LEU A 92 -6.78 4.61 -8.51
C LEU A 92 -6.14 5.15 -7.22
N ALA A 93 -4.83 4.90 -7.05
CA ALA A 93 -4.07 5.32 -5.88
C ALA A 93 -3.50 6.72 -6.09
N THR A 94 -4.26 7.76 -5.75
CA THR A 94 -3.83 9.16 -5.86
C THR A 94 -4.30 9.97 -4.66
N PHE A 95 -3.42 10.80 -4.11
CA PHE A 95 -3.80 11.77 -3.06
C PHE A 95 -4.32 13.09 -3.66
N ALA A 96 -4.23 13.26 -4.98
CA ALA A 96 -4.85 14.37 -5.65
C ALA A 96 -6.39 14.23 -5.67
N ASN A 97 -7.10 15.36 -5.72
CA ASN A 97 -8.53 15.34 -6.02
C ASN A 97 -8.70 15.04 -7.53
N HIS A 98 -8.81 13.75 -7.86
CA HIS A 98 -8.93 13.28 -9.23
C HIS A 98 -10.40 13.01 -9.56
N PRO A 99 -10.94 13.52 -10.68
CA PRO A 99 -12.38 13.40 -11.00
C PRO A 99 -12.86 11.95 -11.12
N ALA A 100 -12.02 11.04 -11.64
CA ALA A 100 -12.36 9.63 -11.75
C ALA A 100 -12.15 8.82 -10.46
N LEU A 101 -11.76 9.44 -9.34
CA LEU A 101 -11.42 8.71 -8.11
C LEU A 101 -12.62 7.92 -7.57
N TRP A 102 -13.78 8.57 -7.51
CA TRP A 102 -15.00 7.95 -7.00
C TRP A 102 -15.50 6.86 -7.94
N ASP A 103 -15.61 7.17 -9.23
CA ASP A 103 -16.11 6.22 -10.22
C ASP A 103 -15.22 4.98 -10.31
N THR A 104 -13.89 5.14 -10.21
CA THR A 104 -12.97 4.01 -10.23
C THR A 104 -13.01 3.22 -8.91
N ASN A 105 -12.80 3.89 -7.77
CA ASN A 105 -12.59 3.19 -6.50
C ASN A 105 -13.89 2.72 -5.85
N VAL A 106 -15.01 3.34 -6.13
CA VAL A 106 -16.32 2.92 -5.62
C VAL A 106 -17.14 2.28 -6.72
N GLY A 107 -17.43 2.98 -7.81
CA GLY A 107 -18.24 2.48 -8.91
C GLY A 107 -17.68 1.20 -9.53
N GLY A 108 -16.40 1.23 -9.93
CA GLY A 108 -15.74 0.06 -10.52
C GLY A 108 -15.65 -1.13 -9.57
N VAL A 109 -15.44 -0.87 -8.27
CA VAL A 109 -15.40 -1.93 -7.25
C VAL A 109 -16.78 -2.54 -7.03
N LEU A 110 -17.85 -1.76 -7.03
CA LEU A 110 -19.22 -2.27 -6.96
C LEU A 110 -19.57 -3.12 -8.19
N GLU A 111 -19.14 -2.68 -9.37
CA GLU A 111 -19.34 -3.44 -10.60
C GLU A 111 -18.57 -4.77 -10.58
N LEU A 112 -17.34 -4.75 -10.06
CA LEU A 112 -16.58 -5.99 -9.81
C LEU A 112 -17.30 -6.91 -8.81
N GLY A 113 -17.89 -6.37 -7.75
CA GLY A 113 -18.72 -7.10 -6.79
C GLY A 113 -19.95 -7.72 -7.46
N ARG A 114 -20.62 -6.99 -8.34
CA ARG A 114 -21.77 -7.47 -9.12
C ARG A 114 -21.37 -8.62 -10.06
N LEU A 115 -20.23 -8.54 -10.71
CA LEU A 115 -19.72 -9.63 -11.55
C LEU A 115 -19.36 -10.86 -10.70
N ALA A 116 -18.68 -10.65 -9.58
CA ALA A 116 -18.27 -11.71 -8.67
C ALA A 116 -19.47 -12.43 -8.03
N SER A 117 -20.56 -11.71 -7.70
CA SER A 117 -21.78 -12.30 -7.12
C SER A 117 -22.55 -13.23 -8.06
N ARG A 118 -22.26 -13.18 -9.37
CA ARG A 118 -22.81 -14.11 -10.36
C ARG A 118 -22.10 -15.46 -10.40
N GLY A 119 -20.86 -15.51 -9.88
CA GLY A 119 -20.05 -16.70 -9.79
C GLY A 119 -20.65 -17.71 -8.81
N LYS A 120 -20.66 -18.99 -9.19
CA LYS A 120 -21.21 -20.08 -8.35
C LYS A 120 -20.16 -20.75 -7.48
N ARG A 121 -18.88 -20.52 -7.78
CA ARG A 121 -17.75 -21.19 -7.11
C ARG A 121 -17.01 -20.27 -6.14
N LEU A 122 -17.35 -18.97 -6.10
CA LEU A 122 -16.65 -18.01 -5.27
C LEU A 122 -16.78 -18.34 -3.78
N LYS A 123 -15.66 -18.62 -3.15
CA LYS A 123 -15.53 -18.93 -1.72
C LYS A 123 -15.01 -17.74 -0.94
N ARG A 124 -14.32 -16.79 -1.62
CA ARG A 124 -13.74 -15.61 -1.00
C ARG A 124 -13.51 -14.47 -1.98
N PHE A 125 -13.98 -13.29 -1.60
CA PHE A 125 -13.67 -12.02 -2.25
C PHE A 125 -12.82 -11.19 -1.29
N VAL A 126 -11.50 -11.13 -1.51
CA VAL A 126 -10.60 -10.29 -0.71
C VAL A 126 -10.53 -8.91 -1.33
N HIS A 127 -11.04 -7.89 -0.65
CA HIS A 127 -10.92 -6.49 -1.07
C HIS A 127 -9.81 -5.79 -0.29
N ILE A 128 -8.83 -5.24 -1.01
CA ILE A 128 -7.75 -4.49 -0.40
C ILE A 128 -8.16 -3.05 -0.22
N GLY A 129 -8.42 -2.68 1.03
CA GLY A 129 -8.75 -1.33 1.48
C GLY A 129 -7.52 -0.51 1.85
N THR A 130 -7.63 0.23 2.93
CA THR A 130 -6.53 0.93 3.62
C THR A 130 -6.87 1.14 5.08
N ALA A 131 -5.92 0.96 5.99
CA ALA A 131 -6.12 1.24 7.41
C ALA A 131 -6.44 2.72 7.67
N MET A 132 -5.97 3.62 6.79
CA MET A 132 -6.28 5.05 6.84
C MET A 132 -7.74 5.39 6.48
N SER A 133 -8.59 4.40 6.13
CA SER A 133 -10.04 4.61 5.96
C SER A 133 -10.76 4.96 7.28
N CYS A 134 -10.08 4.81 8.41
CA CYS A 134 -10.55 5.27 9.73
C CYS A 134 -10.70 6.80 9.82
N GLY A 135 -10.10 7.57 8.88
CA GLY A 135 -10.10 9.03 8.94
C GLY A 135 -9.31 9.60 10.12
N GLN A 136 -9.69 10.79 10.58
CA GLN A 136 -9.06 11.44 11.73
C GLN A 136 -9.75 11.02 13.02
N LEU A 137 -9.01 10.35 13.90
CA LEU A 137 -9.46 9.87 15.20
C LEU A 137 -8.71 10.58 16.32
N ALA A 138 -9.35 10.70 17.48
CA ALA A 138 -8.72 11.17 18.70
C ALA A 138 -7.80 10.09 19.30
N ASP A 139 -8.18 8.83 19.20
CA ASP A 139 -7.38 7.69 19.63
C ASP A 139 -6.34 7.34 18.59
N ARG A 140 -5.11 7.10 19.05
CA ARG A 140 -3.99 6.71 18.18
C ARG A 140 -3.91 5.20 17.93
N HIS A 141 -4.58 4.40 18.76
CA HIS A 141 -4.76 2.97 18.56
C HIS A 141 -6.04 2.70 17.77
N VAL A 142 -5.86 2.35 16.51
CA VAL A 142 -6.97 2.17 15.57
C VAL A 142 -7.40 0.70 15.55
N ARG A 143 -8.63 0.45 16.03
CA ARG A 143 -9.21 -0.89 16.07
C ARG A 143 -9.77 -1.32 14.71
N GLU A 144 -9.84 -2.63 14.53
CA GLU A 144 -10.46 -3.27 13.36
C GLU A 144 -11.99 -3.14 13.43
N ALA A 145 -12.52 -2.07 12.86
CA ALA A 145 -13.96 -1.75 12.91
C ALA A 145 -14.50 -1.30 11.54
N TRP A 146 -15.74 -1.66 11.27
CA TRP A 146 -16.52 -1.20 10.12
C TRP A 146 -17.00 0.24 10.33
N ASN A 147 -16.06 1.17 10.42
CA ASN A 147 -16.35 2.58 10.60
C ASN A 147 -15.56 3.40 9.56
N VAL A 148 -16.29 4.21 8.79
CA VAL A 148 -15.71 5.16 7.83
C VAL A 148 -16.37 6.51 8.11
N PRO A 149 -15.63 7.46 8.70
CA PRO A 149 -16.17 8.77 9.00
C PRO A 149 -16.47 9.58 7.73
N PRO A 150 -17.19 10.70 7.82
CA PRO A 150 -17.46 11.59 6.69
C PRO A 150 -16.18 12.11 6.02
N LEU A 151 -16.31 12.51 4.74
CA LEU A 151 -15.17 12.96 3.90
C LEU A 151 -14.32 14.05 4.56
N GLU A 152 -14.95 14.97 5.30
CA GLU A 152 -14.28 16.09 5.96
C GLU A 152 -13.30 15.67 7.05
N GLN A 153 -13.47 14.45 7.55
CA GLN A 153 -12.56 13.84 8.54
C GLN A 153 -11.45 12.99 7.90
N HIS A 154 -11.33 13.01 6.59
CA HIS A 154 -10.25 12.34 5.88
C HIS A 154 -9.17 13.33 5.45
N ALA A 155 -7.91 12.93 5.56
CA ALA A 155 -6.80 13.75 5.09
C ALA A 155 -6.83 13.97 3.57
N VAL A 156 -7.32 12.96 2.84
CA VAL A 156 -7.42 12.96 1.37
C VAL A 156 -8.67 12.20 0.91
N PRO A 157 -9.28 12.56 -0.24
CA PRO A 157 -10.46 11.86 -0.78
C PRO A 157 -10.21 10.37 -1.07
N TYR A 158 -8.97 9.98 -1.34
CA TYR A 158 -8.59 8.59 -1.59
C TYR A 158 -8.97 7.67 -0.42
N THR A 159 -8.60 8.02 0.82
CA THR A 159 -8.87 7.16 1.99
C THR A 159 -10.37 7.03 2.25
N TYR A 160 -11.15 8.08 1.99
CA TYR A 160 -12.61 8.04 2.04
C TYR A 160 -13.18 7.12 0.95
N SER A 161 -12.73 7.25 -0.31
CA SER A 161 -13.22 6.43 -1.42
C SER A 161 -12.97 4.93 -1.18
N LYS A 162 -11.80 4.58 -0.60
CA LYS A 162 -11.48 3.20 -0.25
C LYS A 162 -12.42 2.65 0.83
N GLY A 163 -12.64 3.41 1.90
CA GLY A 163 -13.57 3.00 2.96
C GLY A 163 -15.01 2.90 2.49
N MET A 164 -15.46 3.83 1.65
CA MET A 164 -16.82 3.78 1.09
C MET A 164 -17.03 2.61 0.14
N ALA A 165 -16.00 2.20 -0.61
CA ALA A 165 -16.08 0.99 -1.43
C ALA A 165 -16.35 -0.26 -0.58
N GLU A 166 -15.69 -0.39 0.56
CA GLU A 166 -15.88 -1.49 1.50
C GLU A 166 -17.32 -1.54 2.04
N LEU A 167 -17.82 -0.41 2.55
CA LEU A 167 -19.17 -0.32 3.11
C LEU A 167 -20.23 -0.62 2.04
N LYS A 168 -20.07 -0.03 0.84
CA LYS A 168 -21.02 -0.22 -0.25
C LYS A 168 -21.00 -1.62 -0.84
N LEU A 169 -19.84 -2.30 -0.89
CA LEU A 169 -19.78 -3.72 -1.26
C LEU A 169 -20.59 -4.57 -0.29
N ARG A 170 -20.40 -4.35 1.00
CA ARG A 170 -21.11 -5.09 2.06
C ARG A 170 -22.61 -4.84 2.03
N GLU A 171 -23.02 -3.61 1.78
CA GLU A 171 -24.43 -3.20 1.68
C GLU A 171 -25.11 -3.78 0.42
N ALA A 172 -24.46 -3.63 -0.73
CA ALA A 172 -25.04 -4.02 -2.02
C ALA A 172 -25.03 -5.53 -2.28
N PHE A 173 -24.08 -6.26 -1.67
CA PHE A 173 -23.89 -7.69 -1.90
C PHE A 173 -23.70 -8.45 -0.57
N PRO A 174 -24.74 -8.56 0.27
CA PRO A 174 -24.64 -9.16 1.61
C PRO A 174 -24.25 -10.65 1.56
N GLU A 175 -24.56 -11.35 0.46
CA GLU A 175 -24.20 -12.76 0.26
C GLU A 175 -22.79 -12.98 -0.32
N LEU A 176 -22.10 -11.90 -0.70
CA LEU A 176 -20.73 -11.99 -1.19
C LEU A 176 -19.82 -12.46 -0.05
N PRO A 177 -18.98 -13.50 -0.23
CA PRO A 177 -18.02 -13.93 0.81
C PRO A 177 -16.87 -12.91 0.93
N LEU A 178 -17.24 -11.68 1.31
CA LEU A 178 -16.35 -10.52 1.38
C LEU A 178 -15.45 -10.60 2.59
N VAL A 179 -14.16 -10.42 2.36
CA VAL A 179 -13.13 -10.18 3.37
C VAL A 179 -12.39 -8.89 3.01
N VAL A 180 -12.44 -7.91 3.88
CA VAL A 180 -11.70 -6.67 3.71
C VAL A 180 -10.37 -6.75 4.44
N VAL A 181 -9.30 -6.42 3.75
CA VAL A 181 -7.96 -6.29 4.33
C VAL A 181 -7.48 -4.85 4.18
N ARG A 182 -7.05 -4.24 5.26
CA ARG A 182 -6.66 -2.84 5.32
C ARG A 182 -5.18 -2.71 5.65
N PRO A 183 -4.29 -2.63 4.65
CA PRO A 183 -2.88 -2.37 4.88
C PRO A 183 -2.67 -1.00 5.54
N SER A 184 -1.70 -0.92 6.46
CA SER A 184 -1.11 0.31 6.95
C SER A 184 -0.22 0.95 5.86
N ILE A 185 0.79 1.70 6.22
CA ILE A 185 1.72 2.29 5.25
C ILE A 185 2.64 1.17 4.71
N VAL A 186 2.62 0.97 3.39
CA VAL A 186 3.46 -0.05 2.73
C VAL A 186 4.65 0.62 2.06
N VAL A 187 5.87 0.24 2.46
CA VAL A 187 7.13 0.83 1.98
C VAL A 187 8.18 -0.23 1.71
N GLY A 188 8.72 -0.22 0.51
CA GLY A 188 9.83 -1.09 0.14
C GLY A 188 9.50 -2.59 0.22
N HIS A 189 10.52 -3.39 0.03
CA HIS A 189 10.50 -4.85 0.14
C HIS A 189 11.62 -5.28 1.09
N SER A 190 11.39 -6.24 1.98
CA SER A 190 12.35 -6.60 3.03
C SER A 190 13.74 -7.03 2.50
N ARG A 191 13.78 -7.71 1.35
CA ARG A 191 15.01 -8.17 0.69
C ARG A 191 15.50 -7.24 -0.43
N LEU A 192 14.57 -6.63 -1.18
CA LEU A 192 14.86 -5.86 -2.39
C LEU A 192 14.90 -4.34 -2.13
N GLY A 193 14.56 -3.92 -0.91
CA GLY A 193 14.49 -2.50 -0.56
C GLY A 193 13.48 -1.76 -1.43
N CYS A 194 13.89 -0.63 -2.01
CA CYS A 194 13.05 0.20 -2.88
C CYS A 194 13.14 -0.19 -4.37
N ALA A 195 13.82 -1.29 -4.74
CA ALA A 195 13.97 -1.67 -6.15
C ALA A 195 12.62 -1.96 -6.86
N PRO A 196 11.64 -2.68 -6.26
CA PRO A 196 10.31 -2.80 -6.85
C PRO A 196 9.54 -1.48 -6.84
N SER A 197 9.53 -0.78 -5.71
CA SER A 197 9.09 0.59 -5.49
C SER A 197 9.45 1.06 -4.10
N GLY A 198 9.79 2.32 -3.97
CA GLY A 198 9.92 2.98 -2.67
C GLY A 198 8.58 3.41 -2.08
N SER A 199 7.48 3.40 -2.87
CA SER A 199 6.21 4.01 -2.43
C SER A 199 6.49 5.41 -1.86
N ILE A 200 6.04 5.71 -0.63
CA ILE A 200 6.27 6.99 0.05
C ILE A 200 7.64 7.11 0.75
N PHE A 201 8.57 6.20 0.54
CA PHE A 201 9.89 6.21 1.20
C PHE A 201 10.67 7.51 0.99
N TRP A 202 10.51 8.12 -0.19
CA TRP A 202 11.06 9.44 -0.50
C TRP A 202 10.63 10.53 0.50
N MET A 203 9.42 10.41 1.07
CA MET A 203 8.92 11.36 2.07
C MET A 203 9.70 11.26 3.36
N LEU A 204 10.00 10.04 3.81
CA LEU A 204 10.81 9.82 5.02
C LEU A 204 12.24 10.36 4.83
N ARG A 205 12.83 10.16 3.64
CA ARG A 205 14.12 10.76 3.26
C ARG A 205 14.05 12.29 3.26
N MET A 206 12.97 12.87 2.73
CA MET A 206 12.79 14.33 2.71
C MET A 206 12.71 14.90 4.13
N VAL A 207 11.99 14.26 5.06
CA VAL A 207 11.91 14.68 6.47
C VAL A 207 13.30 14.67 7.11
N ALA A 208 14.10 13.63 6.88
CA ALA A 208 15.46 13.55 7.38
C ALA A 208 16.36 14.68 6.83
N MET A 209 16.20 15.06 5.57
CA MET A 209 16.94 16.18 4.96
C MET A 209 16.49 17.55 5.47
N LEU A 210 15.19 17.71 5.75
CA LEU A 210 14.62 18.96 6.25
C LEU A 210 14.95 19.23 7.73
N GLU A 211 15.18 18.16 8.51
CA GLU A 211 15.44 18.23 9.96
C GLU A 211 14.29 18.88 10.75
N THR A 212 13.13 18.97 10.14
CA THR A 212 11.93 19.56 10.73
C THR A 212 10.67 19.00 10.08
N PHE A 213 9.67 18.63 10.89
CA PHE A 213 8.39 18.22 10.37
C PHE A 213 7.26 18.32 11.42
N SER A 214 6.02 17.90 11.03
CA SER A 214 4.83 17.96 11.87
C SER A 214 4.66 16.76 12.82
N CYS A 215 5.56 15.81 12.83
CA CYS A 215 5.60 14.70 13.79
C CYS A 215 6.61 14.98 14.91
N ARG A 216 6.30 14.52 16.13
CA ARG A 216 7.22 14.53 17.27
C ARG A 216 8.16 13.34 17.17
N LEU A 217 9.31 13.41 17.82
CA LEU A 217 10.22 12.28 17.96
C LEU A 217 9.54 11.07 18.63
N SER A 218 8.62 11.31 19.58
CA SER A 218 7.83 10.26 20.25
C SER A 218 6.66 9.73 19.43
N ASP A 219 6.33 10.33 18.28
CA ASP A 219 5.25 9.84 17.43
C ASP A 219 5.66 8.54 16.76
N ARG A 220 4.70 7.61 16.62
CA ARG A 220 4.93 6.29 16.02
C ARG A 220 4.45 6.27 14.57
N VAL A 221 5.09 5.43 13.78
CA VAL A 221 4.68 5.13 12.41
C VAL A 221 4.50 3.63 12.24
N ASP A 222 3.38 3.25 11.66
CA ASP A 222 3.02 1.87 11.36
C ASP A 222 3.31 1.61 9.88
N ILE A 223 4.45 0.97 9.62
CA ILE A 223 4.98 0.71 8.28
C ILE A 223 5.28 -0.77 8.11
N LEU A 224 4.82 -1.32 6.97
CA LEU A 224 5.08 -2.69 6.53
C LEU A 224 5.94 -2.72 5.27
N SER A 225 6.69 -3.80 5.10
CA SER A 225 7.24 -4.16 3.79
C SER A 225 6.14 -4.71 2.87
N VAL A 226 6.32 -4.57 1.56
CA VAL A 226 5.31 -5.04 0.58
C VAL A 226 5.21 -6.55 0.54
N ASP A 227 6.30 -7.27 0.79
CA ASP A 227 6.31 -8.74 0.86
C ASP A 227 5.59 -9.26 2.10
N ASP A 228 5.74 -8.62 3.27
CA ASP A 228 4.94 -8.94 4.46
C ASP A 228 3.45 -8.66 4.21
N CYS A 229 3.14 -7.53 3.58
CA CYS A 229 1.77 -7.20 3.20
C CYS A 229 1.17 -8.27 2.27
N ALA A 230 1.90 -8.66 1.23
CA ALA A 230 1.47 -9.68 0.28
C ALA A 230 1.31 -11.06 0.93
N GLU A 231 2.25 -11.46 1.78
CA GLU A 231 2.17 -12.73 2.51
C GLU A 231 0.93 -12.79 3.39
N ALA A 232 0.64 -11.74 4.16
CA ALA A 232 -0.57 -11.66 4.99
C ALA A 232 -1.85 -11.77 4.15
N ILE A 233 -1.92 -11.05 3.02
CA ILE A 233 -3.06 -11.10 2.10
C ILE A 233 -3.25 -12.52 1.55
N VAL A 234 -2.19 -13.16 1.07
CA VAL A 234 -2.28 -14.50 0.50
C VAL A 234 -2.64 -15.53 1.55
N ARG A 235 -2.11 -15.43 2.78
CA ARG A 235 -2.50 -16.30 3.91
C ARG A 235 -4.00 -16.18 4.20
N LEU A 236 -4.54 -14.97 4.30
CA LEU A 236 -5.98 -14.75 4.50
C LEU A 236 -6.80 -15.23 3.31
N ALA A 237 -6.34 -15.01 2.09
CA ALA A 237 -7.05 -15.42 0.87
C ALA A 237 -7.18 -16.94 0.74
N THR A 238 -6.14 -17.69 1.10
CA THR A 238 -6.07 -19.14 0.89
C THR A 238 -6.45 -20.00 2.11
N ARG A 239 -6.63 -19.38 3.28
CA ARG A 239 -7.02 -20.10 4.50
C ARG A 239 -8.43 -20.71 4.34
N PRO A 240 -8.68 -21.97 4.77
CA PRO A 240 -9.98 -22.61 4.55
C PRO A 240 -11.16 -21.84 5.16
N ALA A 241 -11.02 -21.35 6.39
CA ALA A 241 -12.05 -20.57 7.09
C ALA A 241 -11.40 -19.35 7.78
N LEU A 242 -12.17 -18.28 7.92
CA LEU A 242 -11.80 -17.07 8.66
C LEU A 242 -12.84 -16.76 9.72
N ALA A 243 -12.40 -16.33 10.89
CA ALA A 243 -13.29 -15.93 11.99
C ALA A 243 -13.85 -14.51 11.82
N HIS A 244 -13.20 -13.69 11.00
CA HIS A 244 -13.56 -12.29 10.78
C HIS A 244 -13.65 -11.96 9.29
N ASP A 245 -14.35 -10.88 8.98
CA ASP A 245 -14.53 -10.33 7.64
C ASP A 245 -13.73 -9.03 7.39
N LEU A 246 -13.01 -8.54 8.42
CA LEU A 246 -12.18 -7.34 8.35
C LEU A 246 -10.90 -7.53 9.16
N TYR A 247 -9.76 -7.24 8.51
CA TYR A 247 -8.42 -7.35 9.08
C TYR A 247 -7.58 -6.12 8.76
N HIS A 248 -6.85 -5.61 9.76
CA HIS A 248 -5.72 -4.74 9.46
C HIS A 248 -4.48 -5.57 9.13
N ILE A 249 -3.74 -5.14 8.12
CA ILE A 249 -2.40 -5.66 7.81
C ILE A 249 -1.42 -4.56 8.18
N SER A 250 -0.82 -4.67 9.34
CA SER A 250 -0.04 -3.60 9.96
C SER A 250 1.15 -4.15 10.74
N ALA A 251 2.11 -3.28 11.03
CA ALA A 251 3.20 -3.60 11.95
C ALA A 251 2.68 -3.83 13.37
N GLY A 252 1.55 -3.21 13.72
CA GLY A 252 0.93 -3.32 15.04
C GLY A 252 1.77 -2.68 16.15
N ASP A 253 1.38 -2.90 17.37
CA ASP A 253 2.05 -2.33 18.53
C ASP A 253 3.52 -2.81 18.70
N ALA A 254 3.75 -4.08 18.36
CA ALA A 254 5.06 -4.70 18.58
C ALA A 254 6.16 -4.17 17.64
N HIS A 255 5.77 -3.73 16.42
CA HIS A 255 6.73 -3.42 15.35
C HIS A 255 6.52 -2.04 14.71
N SER A 256 5.57 -1.22 15.20
CA SER A 256 5.51 0.19 14.87
C SER A 256 6.66 0.94 15.55
N GLU A 257 7.35 1.78 14.83
CA GLU A 257 8.57 2.42 15.30
C GLU A 257 8.33 3.89 15.67
N CYS A 258 9.06 4.40 16.67
CA CYS A 258 9.10 5.83 16.98
C CYS A 258 9.97 6.58 15.95
N ILE A 259 9.62 7.83 15.68
CA ILE A 259 10.45 8.71 14.85
C ILE A 259 11.85 8.86 15.46
N GLU A 260 11.95 8.91 16.79
CA GLU A 260 13.23 8.97 17.53
C GLU A 260 14.18 7.81 17.16
N THR A 261 13.64 6.61 16.96
CA THR A 261 14.43 5.43 16.57
C THR A 261 14.78 5.43 15.08
N LEU A 262 13.86 5.90 14.23
CA LEU A 262 14.03 5.89 12.79
C LEU A 262 14.91 7.04 12.28
N TYR A 263 14.78 8.22 12.86
CA TYR A 263 15.39 9.43 12.34
C TYR A 263 16.91 9.38 12.23
N PRO A 264 17.68 8.92 13.26
CA PRO A 264 19.12 8.75 13.14
C PRO A 264 19.54 7.78 12.04
N ARG A 265 18.76 6.70 11.82
CA ARG A 265 19.02 5.72 10.75
C ARG A 265 18.85 6.35 9.37
N PHE A 266 17.82 7.17 9.16
CA PHE A 266 17.66 7.96 7.93
C PHE A 266 18.79 8.96 7.70
N LYS A 267 19.41 9.45 8.78
CA LYS A 267 20.60 10.34 8.74
C LYS A 267 21.90 9.54 8.57
N ARG A 268 21.88 8.22 8.52
CA ARG A 268 23.08 7.36 8.47
C ARG A 268 24.05 7.62 9.62
N CYS A 269 23.55 7.92 10.81
CA CYS A 269 24.39 8.08 11.99
C CYS A 269 25.12 6.76 12.31
N ALA A 270 26.42 6.85 12.61
CA ALA A 270 27.29 5.72 12.82
C ALA A 270 27.65 5.50 14.32
N SER A 271 27.31 6.46 15.19
CA SER A 271 27.59 6.38 16.62
C SER A 271 26.45 6.97 17.46
N PRO A 272 26.36 6.59 18.76
CA PRO A 272 25.39 7.16 19.70
C PRO A 272 25.51 8.68 19.84
N GLU A 273 26.71 9.23 19.70
CA GLU A 273 26.95 10.69 19.76
C GLU A 273 26.38 11.40 18.53
N GLU A 274 26.44 10.76 17.36
CA GLU A 274 25.81 11.25 16.14
C GLU A 274 24.30 11.16 16.23
N ASP A 275 23.75 10.05 16.76
CA ASP A 275 22.33 9.90 17.05
C ASP A 275 21.82 11.03 17.93
N ALA A 276 22.48 11.28 19.06
CA ALA A 276 22.11 12.33 20.00
C ALA A 276 22.16 13.72 19.35
N ARG A 277 23.17 13.98 18.51
CA ARG A 277 23.29 15.23 17.77
C ARG A 277 22.19 15.41 16.72
N ALA A 278 21.87 14.35 15.98
CA ALA A 278 20.79 14.36 15.01
C ALA A 278 19.43 14.62 15.66
N LEU A 279 19.15 13.93 16.77
CA LEU A 279 17.91 14.12 17.54
C LEU A 279 17.79 15.52 18.12
N ALA A 280 18.88 16.07 18.68
CA ALA A 280 18.92 17.45 19.19
C ALA A 280 18.71 18.51 18.09
N GLY A 281 19.09 18.20 16.85
CA GLY A 281 18.90 19.07 15.69
C GLY A 281 17.49 19.01 15.08
N TYR A 282 16.69 18.02 15.45
CA TYR A 282 15.33 17.88 14.91
C TYR A 282 14.36 18.88 15.51
N VAL A 283 13.58 19.55 14.67
CA VAL A 283 12.59 20.56 15.08
C VAL A 283 11.17 20.09 14.81
N TYR A 284 10.39 19.86 15.87
CA TYR A 284 8.95 19.64 15.75
C TYR A 284 8.25 20.96 15.40
N GLN A 285 7.50 20.96 14.30
CA GLN A 285 6.77 22.13 13.82
C GLN A 285 5.31 21.76 13.51
N PRO A 286 4.36 21.98 14.47
CA PRO A 286 2.96 21.56 14.31
C PRO A 286 2.22 22.29 13.18
N LYS A 287 2.64 23.52 12.87
CA LYS A 287 2.15 24.32 11.74
C LYS A 287 3.29 24.50 10.73
N ILE A 288 3.21 23.77 9.65
CA ILE A 288 4.25 23.78 8.62
C ILE A 288 4.01 24.93 7.63
N GLU A 289 5.07 25.70 7.38
CA GLU A 289 5.15 26.66 6.29
C GLU A 289 5.62 25.93 5.01
N GLU A 290 4.71 25.28 4.28
CA GLU A 290 5.02 24.35 3.19
C GLU A 290 5.93 24.96 2.12
N LYS A 291 5.69 26.23 1.74
CA LYS A 291 6.52 26.91 0.73
C LYS A 291 7.93 27.21 1.24
N ALA A 292 8.08 27.55 2.52
CA ALA A 292 9.39 27.77 3.11
C ALA A 292 10.19 26.48 3.20
N LEU A 293 9.56 25.38 3.64
CA LEU A 293 10.19 24.07 3.67
C LEU A 293 10.52 23.55 2.26
N ALA A 294 9.64 23.74 1.29
CA ALA A 294 9.91 23.36 -0.09
C ALA A 294 11.12 24.11 -0.67
N ARG A 295 11.26 25.41 -0.37
CA ARG A 295 12.44 26.18 -0.78
C ARG A 295 13.71 25.72 -0.04
N LYS A 296 13.62 25.38 1.26
CA LYS A 296 14.74 24.80 2.03
C LYS A 296 15.18 23.47 1.37
N PHE A 297 14.25 22.57 1.09
CA PHE A 297 14.50 21.30 0.46
C PHE A 297 15.19 21.44 -0.91
N LEU A 298 14.64 22.29 -1.79
CA LEU A 298 15.17 22.50 -3.13
C LEU A 298 16.55 23.19 -3.14
N ARG A 299 16.90 23.99 -2.13
CA ARG A 299 18.26 24.51 -1.97
C ARG A 299 19.27 23.41 -1.66
N THR A 300 18.84 22.36 -0.95
CA THR A 300 19.68 21.20 -0.61
C THR A 300 19.81 20.21 -1.77
N THR A 301 18.75 20.02 -2.54
CA THR A 301 18.72 19.01 -3.62
C THR A 301 19.08 19.58 -4.99
N GLY A 302 18.96 20.89 -5.20
CA GLY A 302 19.25 21.55 -6.47
C GLY A 302 18.25 21.29 -7.61
N ASP A 303 17.19 20.48 -7.36
CA ASP A 303 16.26 19.99 -8.39
C ASP A 303 14.81 20.00 -7.91
N GLY A 304 13.87 20.40 -8.77
CA GLY A 304 12.45 20.25 -8.55
C GLY A 304 11.61 21.53 -8.66
N ASN A 305 10.33 21.39 -8.32
CA ASN A 305 9.33 22.46 -8.36
C ASN A 305 8.78 22.77 -6.96
N VAL A 306 8.93 24.03 -6.51
CA VAL A 306 8.47 24.48 -5.18
C VAL A 306 6.98 24.16 -4.94
N ARG A 307 6.11 24.33 -5.95
CA ARG A 307 4.67 24.10 -5.77
C ARG A 307 4.38 22.62 -5.57
N LEU A 308 5.05 21.75 -6.32
CA LEU A 308 4.89 20.30 -6.20
C LEU A 308 5.37 19.80 -4.83
N VAL A 309 6.56 20.21 -4.42
CA VAL A 309 7.14 19.83 -3.13
C VAL A 309 6.30 20.38 -1.98
N ALA A 310 5.86 21.65 -2.04
CA ALA A 310 4.99 22.23 -1.02
C ALA A 310 3.66 21.48 -0.89
N ARG A 311 3.05 21.07 -2.01
CA ARG A 311 1.83 20.26 -2.01
C ARG A 311 2.06 18.88 -1.37
N ALA A 312 3.17 18.23 -1.69
CA ALA A 312 3.53 16.97 -1.08
C ALA A 312 3.72 17.12 0.44
N ILE A 313 4.49 18.11 0.89
CA ILE A 313 4.67 18.42 2.31
C ILE A 313 3.31 18.62 2.99
N HIS A 314 2.42 19.43 2.42
CA HIS A 314 1.09 19.69 2.97
C HIS A 314 0.28 18.41 3.19
N LEU A 315 0.25 17.51 2.20
CA LEU A 315 -0.51 16.27 2.27
C LEU A 315 0.07 15.31 3.31
N TYR A 316 1.38 15.10 3.27
CA TYR A 316 2.03 14.12 4.16
C TYR A 316 2.17 14.61 5.60
N ALA A 317 2.23 15.92 5.84
CA ALA A 317 2.23 16.48 7.18
C ALA A 317 0.97 16.10 7.97
N LYS A 318 -0.18 16.02 7.29
CA LYS A 318 -1.45 15.58 7.90
C LYS A 318 -1.36 14.12 8.38
N PHE A 319 -0.82 13.23 7.55
CA PHE A 319 -0.65 11.81 7.92
C PHE A 319 0.40 11.64 9.02
N ALA A 320 1.52 12.34 8.95
CA ALA A 320 2.58 12.27 9.94
C ALA A 320 2.13 12.71 11.34
N SER A 321 1.20 13.67 11.43
CA SER A 321 0.67 14.14 12.72
C SER A 321 -0.32 13.17 13.38
N MET A 322 -0.84 12.17 12.66
CA MET A 322 -1.83 11.22 13.20
C MET A 322 -1.19 10.22 14.18
N SER A 323 0.06 9.79 13.92
CA SER A 323 0.79 8.85 14.80
C SER A 323 -0.01 7.58 15.11
N TYR A 324 -0.68 7.00 14.09
CA TYR A 324 -1.53 5.83 14.28
C TYR A 324 -0.74 4.54 14.36
N VAL A 325 -1.21 3.66 15.25
CA VAL A 325 -0.86 2.25 15.33
C VAL A 325 -2.12 1.45 15.08
N PHE A 326 -2.11 0.58 14.09
CA PHE A 326 -3.27 -0.21 13.71
C PHE A 326 -3.24 -1.57 14.39
N ASP A 327 -4.33 -1.90 15.09
CA ASP A 327 -4.52 -3.21 15.71
C ASP A 327 -4.49 -4.30 14.62
N ASN A 328 -3.63 -5.31 14.81
CA ASN A 328 -3.51 -6.46 13.92
C ASN A 328 -3.73 -7.80 14.65
N THR A 329 -4.33 -7.76 15.81
CA THR A 329 -4.51 -8.95 16.67
C THR A 329 -5.32 -10.04 15.98
N ARG A 330 -6.32 -9.71 15.18
CA ARG A 330 -7.08 -10.69 14.39
C ARG A 330 -6.20 -11.41 13.38
N LEU A 331 -5.39 -10.66 12.62
CA LEU A 331 -4.46 -11.24 11.65
C LEU A 331 -3.47 -12.19 12.31
N VAL A 332 -2.83 -11.75 13.40
CA VAL A 332 -1.83 -12.53 14.13
C VAL A 332 -2.46 -13.79 14.74
N ALA A 333 -3.59 -13.64 15.44
CA ALA A 333 -4.29 -14.77 16.07
C ALA A 333 -4.76 -15.81 15.03
N GLU A 334 -5.23 -15.33 13.89
CA GLU A 334 -5.80 -16.20 12.88
C GLU A 334 -4.75 -16.90 12.01
N THR A 335 -3.66 -16.21 11.65
CA THR A 335 -2.70 -16.72 10.66
C THR A 335 -1.33 -17.07 11.23
N GLY A 336 -1.04 -16.67 12.47
CA GLY A 336 0.31 -16.75 13.05
C GLY A 336 1.32 -15.83 12.35
N PHE A 337 0.83 -14.86 11.56
CA PHE A 337 1.70 -13.92 10.83
C PHE A 337 2.43 -12.99 11.81
N GLN A 338 3.71 -12.81 11.58
CA GLN A 338 4.56 -11.89 12.35
C GLN A 338 5.16 -10.85 11.38
N PRO A 339 4.69 -9.60 11.42
CA PRO A 339 5.25 -8.55 10.58
C PRO A 339 6.69 -8.21 11.02
N ARG A 340 7.52 -7.78 10.07
CA ARG A 340 8.86 -7.26 10.38
C ARG A 340 8.78 -5.78 10.76
N SER A 341 9.64 -5.36 11.69
CA SER A 341 9.89 -3.94 11.94
C SER A 341 10.59 -3.30 10.73
N LEU A 342 10.25 -2.05 10.42
CA LEU A 342 10.92 -1.25 9.40
C LEU A 342 12.45 -1.21 9.62
N LEU A 343 12.91 -1.16 10.86
CA LEU A 343 14.34 -1.14 11.20
C LEU A 343 15.09 -2.34 10.62
N SER A 344 14.44 -3.50 10.51
CA SER A 344 15.10 -4.72 10.02
C SER A 344 15.46 -4.68 8.53
N TYR A 345 14.84 -3.78 7.75
CA TYR A 345 15.09 -3.67 6.31
C TYR A 345 15.31 -2.21 5.85
N LEU A 346 15.34 -1.26 6.78
CA LEU A 346 15.51 0.17 6.47
C LEU A 346 16.80 0.46 5.72
N ASP A 347 17.91 -0.12 6.17
CA ASP A 347 19.22 0.09 5.51
C ASP A 347 19.17 -0.40 4.05
N ARG A 348 18.52 -1.53 3.79
CA ARG A 348 18.32 -2.02 2.42
C ARG A 348 17.49 -1.05 1.58
N CYS A 349 16.46 -0.45 2.15
CA CYS A 349 15.67 0.59 1.46
C CYS A 349 16.51 1.84 1.17
N LEU A 350 17.34 2.27 2.12
CA LEU A 350 18.25 3.39 1.94
C LEU A 350 19.25 3.10 0.82
N ASP A 351 19.95 1.95 0.86
CA ASP A 351 20.97 1.58 -0.14
C ASP A 351 20.41 1.52 -1.55
N THR A 352 19.25 0.90 -1.73
CA THR A 352 18.61 0.76 -3.05
C THR A 352 17.95 2.03 -3.56
N SER A 353 17.77 3.05 -2.72
CA SER A 353 17.19 4.33 -3.10
C SER A 353 18.19 5.48 -3.17
N GLU A 354 19.44 5.27 -2.74
CA GLU A 354 20.44 6.34 -2.58
C GLU A 354 20.86 6.96 -3.90
N SER A 355 20.95 6.16 -4.96
CA SER A 355 21.31 6.61 -6.32
C SER A 355 20.26 7.51 -6.97
N GLU A 356 19.03 7.52 -6.43
CA GLU A 356 17.92 8.31 -6.95
C GLU A 356 17.68 9.54 -6.08
N SER A 357 17.52 10.69 -6.72
CA SER A 357 17.13 11.91 -6.00
C SER A 357 15.71 11.75 -5.41
N VAL A 358 15.46 12.38 -4.26
CA VAL A 358 14.14 12.35 -3.62
C VAL A 358 13.07 12.90 -4.56
N THR A 359 13.37 13.96 -5.31
CA THR A 359 12.45 14.53 -6.31
C THR A 359 12.12 13.57 -7.43
N ARG A 360 13.07 12.73 -7.86
CA ARG A 360 12.82 11.69 -8.87
C ARG A 360 12.00 10.55 -8.30
N GLN A 361 12.24 10.14 -7.05
CA GLN A 361 11.43 9.14 -6.38
C GLN A 361 9.96 9.56 -6.20
N MET A 362 9.68 10.84 -6.03
CA MET A 362 8.29 11.37 -6.01
C MET A 362 7.51 11.07 -7.29
N GLN A 363 8.20 10.79 -8.39
CA GLN A 363 7.60 10.48 -9.70
C GLN A 363 7.43 8.98 -9.95
N TRP A 364 7.87 8.12 -9.02
CA TRP A 364 7.68 6.69 -9.15
C TRP A 364 6.19 6.34 -9.08
N ASP A 365 5.70 5.85 -10.20
CA ASP A 365 4.28 5.57 -10.40
C ASP A 365 4.06 4.08 -10.70
N TYR A 366 3.11 3.50 -9.97
CA TYR A 366 2.60 2.15 -10.19
C TYR A 366 1.23 2.15 -10.90
N LYS A 367 1.03 3.10 -11.80
CA LYS A 367 -0.20 3.19 -12.62
C LYS A 367 -0.30 2.11 -13.65
#